data_a5be8fb6d8b21bb80eed0ca1e5301eb6
#
_entry.id   a5be8fb6d8b21bb80eed0ca1e5301eb6
#
_cell.length_a   1.000
_cell.length_b   1.000
_cell.length_c   1.000
_cell.angle_alpha   90.00
_cell.angle_beta   90.00
_cell.angle_gamma   90.00
#
_symmetry.space_group_name_H-M   'P 1'
#
loop_
_entity.id
_entity.type
_entity.pdbx_description
1 polymer ?
#
loop_
_entity_poly.entity_id
_entity_poly.type
_entity_poly.pdbx_seq_one_letter_code
_entity_poly.pdbx_strand_id
1 'polypeptide(L)'
;DEIAVELVEKLDYNFSKADKDKAMNYGVIARTIVLDRMVKQYLEKHANTVVINIACGLDTRCYRMERKYLHWYNVDLSETMKIRSQFLTETGPVYQIAKSAMDESYVDDIDYHGENVLVIIEGLTMYLCEKDIRKMFFIIEKSFQEVTVMVETMSPFVVKHVKEKSIEGSNAKF
;
A
#
# COMPACT_ATOMS: atom_id res chain seq x y z
N ASP A 1 -7.10 -14.46 -4.23
CA ASP A 1 -5.95 -14.35 -3.31
C ASP A 1 -6.21 -15.19 -2.07
N GLU A 2 -5.60 -16.38 -2.03
CA GLU A 2 -5.78 -17.37 -0.96
C GLU A 2 -5.35 -16.80 0.40
N ILE A 3 -4.24 -16.06 0.44
CA ILE A 3 -3.74 -15.45 1.68
C ILE A 3 -4.73 -14.41 2.23
N ALA A 4 -5.37 -13.62 1.36
CA ALA A 4 -6.39 -12.67 1.79
C ALA A 4 -7.64 -13.38 2.36
N VAL A 5 -8.03 -14.52 1.80
CA VAL A 5 -9.12 -15.35 2.33
C VAL A 5 -8.78 -15.88 3.72
N GLU A 6 -7.56 -16.44 3.89
CA GLU A 6 -7.08 -16.90 5.20
C GLU A 6 -7.02 -15.77 6.24
N LEU A 7 -6.64 -14.55 5.83
CA LEU A 7 -6.64 -13.39 6.71
C LEU A 7 -8.05 -13.05 7.22
N VAL A 8 -9.04 -13.08 6.32
CA VAL A 8 -10.45 -12.83 6.69
C VAL A 8 -10.96 -13.85 7.72
N GLU A 9 -10.55 -15.11 7.60
CA GLU A 9 -10.93 -16.17 8.54
C GLU A 9 -10.24 -16.04 9.91
N LYS A 10 -9.01 -15.52 9.93
CA LYS A 10 -8.20 -15.38 11.14
C LYS A 10 -8.44 -14.09 11.91
N LEU A 11 -8.93 -13.05 11.23
CA LEU A 11 -9.21 -11.76 11.83
C LEU A 11 -10.54 -11.79 12.61
N ASP A 12 -10.49 -11.44 13.90
CA ASP A 12 -11.69 -11.22 14.72
C ASP A 12 -12.37 -9.90 14.36
N TYR A 13 -12.94 -9.86 13.14
CA TYR A 13 -13.64 -8.70 12.61
C TYR A 13 -14.94 -9.09 11.91
N ASN A 14 -16.00 -8.35 12.16
CA ASN A 14 -17.29 -8.60 11.54
C ASN A 14 -17.35 -8.04 10.11
N PHE A 15 -16.89 -8.82 9.13
CA PHE A 15 -16.90 -8.47 7.71
C PHE A 15 -18.31 -8.33 7.10
N SER A 16 -19.38 -8.84 7.76
CA SER A 16 -20.76 -8.69 7.25
C SER A 16 -21.20 -7.24 7.13
N LYS A 17 -20.53 -6.32 7.82
CA LYS A 17 -20.74 -4.87 7.66
C LYS A 17 -20.29 -4.37 6.28
N ALA A 18 -19.23 -4.96 5.71
CA ALA A 18 -18.71 -4.62 4.39
C ALA A 18 -19.63 -5.12 3.25
N ASP A 19 -20.39 -6.20 3.47
CA ASP A 19 -21.29 -6.78 2.46
C ASP A 19 -22.42 -5.86 2.02
N LYS A 20 -22.71 -4.83 2.81
CA LYS A 20 -23.82 -3.89 2.54
C LYS A 20 -23.52 -2.90 1.42
N ASP A 21 -22.25 -2.63 1.12
CA ASP A 21 -21.85 -1.70 0.06
C ASP A 21 -21.17 -2.43 -1.10
N LYS A 22 -21.99 -3.11 -1.89
CA LYS A 22 -21.51 -3.88 -3.06
C LYS A 22 -20.73 -3.02 -4.07
N ALA A 23 -21.14 -1.76 -4.27
CA ALA A 23 -20.47 -0.88 -5.21
C ALA A 23 -19.05 -0.54 -4.75
N MET A 24 -18.85 -0.27 -3.46
CA MET A 24 -17.54 -0.05 -2.86
C MET A 24 -16.67 -1.32 -2.96
N ASN A 25 -17.25 -2.48 -2.64
CA ASN A 25 -16.51 -3.75 -2.73
C ASN A 25 -16.03 -4.06 -4.15
N TYR A 26 -16.88 -3.87 -5.16
CA TYR A 26 -16.48 -4.02 -6.56
C TYR A 26 -15.41 -3.00 -6.96
N GLY A 27 -15.49 -1.78 -6.46
CA GLY A 27 -14.48 -0.75 -6.69
C GLY A 27 -13.11 -1.16 -6.14
N VAL A 28 -13.06 -1.66 -4.90
CA VAL A 28 -11.82 -2.14 -4.27
C VAL A 28 -11.24 -3.33 -5.03
N ILE A 29 -12.06 -4.31 -5.41
CA ILE A 29 -11.62 -5.49 -6.19
C ILE A 29 -11.06 -5.05 -7.55
N ALA A 30 -11.77 -4.19 -8.28
CA ALA A 30 -11.34 -3.70 -9.58
C ALA A 30 -10.01 -2.92 -9.47
N ARG A 31 -9.86 -2.07 -8.46
CA ARG A 31 -8.64 -1.35 -8.14
C ARG A 31 -7.48 -2.31 -7.94
N THR A 32 -7.64 -3.31 -7.08
CA THR A 32 -6.62 -4.32 -6.80
C THR A 32 -6.19 -5.04 -8.08
N ILE A 33 -7.13 -5.47 -8.93
CA ILE A 33 -6.82 -6.16 -10.20
C ILE A 33 -6.02 -5.26 -11.14
N VAL A 34 -6.42 -3.99 -11.26
CA VAL A 34 -5.72 -3.02 -12.13
C VAL A 34 -4.32 -2.76 -11.62
N LEU A 35 -4.17 -2.50 -10.34
CA LEU A 35 -2.87 -2.19 -9.73
C LEU A 35 -1.93 -3.40 -9.78
N ASP A 36 -2.41 -4.60 -9.49
CA ASP A 36 -1.63 -5.84 -9.62
C ASP A 36 -1.11 -6.03 -11.06
N ARG A 37 -1.96 -5.76 -12.06
CA ARG A 37 -1.55 -5.82 -13.47
C ARG A 37 -0.46 -4.80 -13.79
N MET A 38 -0.61 -3.55 -13.32
CA MET A 38 0.36 -2.49 -13.54
C MET A 38 1.71 -2.83 -12.89
N VAL A 39 1.70 -3.28 -11.64
CA VAL A 39 2.91 -3.69 -10.91
C VAL A 39 3.58 -4.86 -11.62
N LYS A 40 2.83 -5.89 -12.01
CA LYS A 40 3.38 -7.04 -12.72
C LYS A 40 4.04 -6.63 -14.05
N GLN A 41 3.37 -5.79 -14.84
CA GLN A 41 3.91 -5.28 -16.11
C GLN A 41 5.18 -4.43 -15.91
N TYR A 42 5.24 -3.67 -14.82
CA TYR A 42 6.43 -2.89 -14.48
C TYR A 42 7.60 -3.81 -14.14
N LEU A 43 7.41 -4.77 -13.25
CA LEU A 43 8.43 -5.73 -12.81
C LEU A 43 8.94 -6.61 -13.95
N GLU A 44 8.09 -6.94 -14.93
CA GLU A 44 8.50 -7.68 -16.14
C GLU A 44 9.44 -6.88 -17.05
N LYS A 45 9.36 -5.55 -17.01
CA LYS A 45 10.19 -4.64 -17.83
C LYS A 45 11.44 -4.14 -17.10
N HIS A 46 11.42 -4.14 -15.79
CA HIS A 46 12.47 -3.58 -14.94
C HIS A 46 12.99 -4.66 -13.98
N ALA A 47 14.00 -5.39 -14.41
CA ALA A 47 14.69 -6.34 -13.53
C ALA A 47 15.36 -5.60 -12.37
N ASN A 48 15.56 -6.30 -11.25
CA ASN A 48 16.22 -5.75 -10.05
C ASN A 48 15.52 -4.50 -9.48
N THR A 49 14.19 -4.50 -9.47
CA THR A 49 13.41 -3.42 -8.88
C THR A 49 13.31 -3.57 -7.36
N VAL A 50 13.58 -2.50 -6.64
CA VAL A 50 13.21 -2.33 -5.24
C VAL A 50 11.77 -1.79 -5.17
N VAL A 51 10.88 -2.50 -4.51
CA VAL A 51 9.48 -2.09 -4.34
C VAL A 51 9.25 -1.57 -2.93
N ILE A 52 8.61 -0.41 -2.82
CA ILE A 52 8.24 0.22 -1.56
C ILE A 52 6.72 0.38 -1.55
N ASN A 53 6.04 -0.40 -0.70
CA ASN A 53 4.58 -0.37 -0.55
C ASN A 53 4.23 0.47 0.68
N ILE A 54 3.85 1.72 0.46
CA ILE A 54 3.56 2.72 1.51
C ILE A 54 2.13 2.58 1.99
N ALA A 55 1.93 2.62 3.31
CA ALA A 55 0.66 2.38 4.00
C ALA A 55 0.06 1.03 3.58
N CYS A 56 0.89 0.01 3.63
CA CYS A 56 0.60 -1.31 3.08
C CYS A 56 -0.53 -2.06 3.79
N GLY A 57 -0.89 -1.70 5.03
CA GLY A 57 -1.90 -2.40 5.80
C GLY A 57 -1.66 -3.91 5.83
N LEU A 58 -2.67 -4.67 5.45
CA LEU A 58 -2.62 -6.12 5.28
C LEU A 58 -2.52 -6.54 3.80
N ASP A 59 -2.06 -5.65 2.92
CA ASP A 59 -1.88 -5.98 1.50
C ASP A 59 -0.93 -7.18 1.33
N THR A 60 -1.35 -8.13 0.51
CA THR A 60 -0.65 -9.37 0.22
C THR A 60 0.00 -9.38 -1.17
N ARG A 61 0.10 -8.20 -1.81
CA ARG A 61 0.62 -8.07 -3.20
C ARG A 61 2.02 -8.63 -3.36
N CYS A 62 2.91 -8.44 -2.41
CA CYS A 62 4.27 -8.98 -2.45
C CYS A 62 4.32 -10.50 -2.72
N TYR A 63 3.32 -11.25 -2.23
CA TYR A 63 3.25 -12.69 -2.47
C TYR A 63 2.73 -13.04 -3.87
N ARG A 64 1.85 -12.17 -4.44
CA ARG A 64 1.25 -12.37 -5.77
C ARG A 64 2.19 -12.01 -6.92
N MET A 65 3.27 -11.26 -6.66
CA MET A 65 4.21 -10.82 -7.69
C MET A 65 5.30 -11.86 -8.02
N GLU A 66 5.14 -13.11 -7.57
CA GLU A 66 6.00 -14.23 -7.94
C GLU A 66 7.52 -13.98 -7.74
N ARG A 67 7.85 -13.11 -6.78
CA ARG A 67 9.23 -12.69 -6.47
C ARG A 67 9.99 -12.11 -7.68
N LYS A 68 9.30 -11.42 -8.60
CA LYS A 68 9.90 -10.71 -9.74
C LYS A 68 10.48 -9.34 -9.35
N TYR A 69 10.90 -9.17 -8.11
CA TYR A 69 11.52 -7.97 -7.55
C TYR A 69 12.80 -8.34 -6.80
N LEU A 70 13.71 -7.38 -6.63
CA LEU A 70 14.91 -7.56 -5.84
C LEU A 70 14.57 -7.59 -4.34
N HIS A 71 13.94 -6.52 -3.87
CA HIS A 71 13.45 -6.35 -2.50
C HIS A 71 12.05 -5.76 -2.52
N TRP A 72 11.25 -6.12 -1.50
CA TRP A 72 9.93 -5.55 -1.26
C TRP A 72 9.83 -5.06 0.17
N TYR A 73 9.64 -3.76 0.35
CA TYR A 73 9.50 -3.12 1.65
C TYR A 73 8.05 -2.72 1.87
N ASN A 74 7.41 -3.33 2.87
CA ASN A 74 6.10 -2.94 3.36
C ASN A 74 6.28 -1.90 4.46
N VAL A 75 5.83 -0.68 4.22
CA VAL A 75 5.97 0.47 5.13
C VAL A 75 4.62 0.87 5.68
N ASP A 76 4.45 0.87 7.00
CA ASP A 76 3.24 1.34 7.66
C ASP A 76 3.53 1.76 9.11
N LEU A 77 2.57 2.36 9.77
CA LEU A 77 2.66 2.72 11.18
C LEU A 77 2.92 1.49 12.06
N SER A 78 3.59 1.71 13.19
CA SER A 78 3.99 0.63 14.10
C SER A 78 2.81 -0.21 14.61
N GLU A 79 1.64 0.40 14.80
CA GLU A 79 0.42 -0.29 15.21
C GLU A 79 -0.07 -1.26 14.12
N THR A 80 -0.08 -0.80 12.87
CA THR A 80 -0.46 -1.64 11.72
C THR A 80 0.53 -2.79 11.52
N MET A 81 1.83 -2.50 11.62
CA MET A 81 2.87 -3.52 11.49
C MET A 81 2.82 -4.58 12.59
N LYS A 82 2.46 -4.22 13.83
CA LYS A 82 2.20 -5.19 14.91
C LYS A 82 1.06 -6.15 14.58
N ILE A 83 -0.01 -5.65 13.94
CA ILE A 83 -1.11 -6.51 13.48
C ILE A 83 -0.64 -7.37 12.31
N ARG A 84 -0.01 -6.76 11.30
CA ARG A 84 0.49 -7.46 10.13
C ARG A 84 1.39 -8.64 10.48
N SER A 85 2.35 -8.46 11.38
CA SER A 85 3.30 -9.51 11.78
C SER A 85 2.69 -10.67 12.56
N GLN A 86 1.46 -10.53 13.06
CA GLN A 86 0.73 -11.65 13.68
C GLN A 86 0.17 -12.63 12.65
N PHE A 87 -0.12 -12.15 11.44
CA PHE A 87 -0.81 -12.92 10.41
C PHE A 87 0.04 -13.22 9.18
N LEU A 88 1.03 -12.36 8.89
CA LEU A 88 1.87 -12.45 7.72
C LEU A 88 3.33 -12.58 8.12
N THR A 89 3.89 -13.77 7.88
CA THR A 89 5.32 -14.01 8.09
C THR A 89 6.07 -13.61 6.84
N GLU A 90 6.78 -12.50 6.92
CA GLU A 90 7.61 -12.00 5.82
C GLU A 90 9.05 -12.41 6.03
N THR A 91 9.60 -13.05 5.01
CA THR A 91 11.01 -13.46 4.97
C THR A 91 11.63 -12.89 3.70
N GLY A 92 12.91 -12.52 3.77
CA GLY A 92 13.58 -11.96 2.61
C GLY A 92 13.26 -12.69 1.30
N PRO A 93 13.02 -11.95 0.24
CA PRO A 93 13.30 -10.52 0.03
C PRO A 93 12.15 -9.55 0.38
N VAL A 94 11.24 -9.94 1.27
CA VAL A 94 10.15 -9.09 1.76
C VAL A 94 10.44 -8.64 3.19
N TYR A 95 10.37 -7.34 3.43
CA TYR A 95 10.71 -6.70 4.71
C TYR A 95 9.59 -5.81 5.21
N GLN A 96 9.52 -5.60 6.53
CA GLN A 96 8.58 -4.69 7.18
C GLN A 96 9.32 -3.50 7.78
N ILE A 97 8.82 -2.29 7.54
CA ILE A 97 9.32 -1.05 8.12
C ILE A 97 8.17 -0.40 8.92
N ALA A 98 8.34 -0.33 10.23
CA ALA A 98 7.33 0.19 11.16
C ALA A 98 7.50 1.71 11.37
N LYS A 99 7.35 2.50 10.30
CA LYS A 99 7.55 3.95 10.29
C LYS A 99 6.46 4.63 9.46
N SER A 100 6.19 5.90 9.77
CA SER A 100 5.29 6.73 8.98
C SER A 100 5.89 7.07 7.62
N ALA A 101 5.06 7.14 6.57
CA ALA A 101 5.45 7.69 5.27
C ALA A 101 5.92 9.16 5.34
N MET A 102 5.61 9.86 6.45
CA MET A 102 6.06 11.24 6.72
C MET A 102 7.36 11.29 7.52
N ASP A 103 7.89 10.16 7.94
CA ASP A 103 9.18 10.05 8.64
C ASP A 103 10.26 9.63 7.64
N GLU A 104 11.09 10.58 7.24
CA GLU A 104 12.17 10.38 6.28
C GLU A 104 13.08 9.20 6.62
N SER A 105 13.23 8.88 7.92
CA SER A 105 14.10 7.81 8.38
C SER A 105 13.69 6.40 7.91
N TYR A 106 12.48 6.22 7.33
CA TYR A 106 12.14 4.91 6.74
C TYR A 106 13.04 4.55 5.56
N VAL A 107 13.60 5.57 4.88
CA VAL A 107 14.50 5.37 3.74
C VAL A 107 15.83 4.72 4.18
N ASP A 108 16.28 5.02 5.39
CA ASP A 108 17.53 4.46 5.93
C ASP A 108 17.46 2.93 6.17
N ASP A 109 16.24 2.39 6.25
CA ASP A 109 15.99 0.95 6.41
C ASP A 109 15.88 0.22 5.05
N ILE A 110 16.02 0.93 3.93
CA ILE A 110 15.92 0.39 2.57
C ILE A 110 17.31 0.15 2.01
N ASP A 111 17.60 -1.08 1.66
CA ASP A 111 18.84 -1.46 0.96
C ASP A 111 18.73 -1.02 -0.51
N TYR A 112 19.30 0.16 -0.83
CA TYR A 112 19.23 0.81 -2.13
C TYR A 112 20.61 1.25 -2.60
N HIS A 113 21.02 0.82 -3.79
CA HIS A 113 22.31 1.08 -4.39
C HIS A 113 22.22 1.65 -5.82
N GLY A 114 21.08 2.25 -6.17
CA GLY A 114 20.85 2.82 -7.49
C GLY A 114 19.99 1.96 -8.41
N GLU A 115 19.27 0.99 -7.89
CA GLU A 115 18.31 0.15 -8.62
C GLU A 115 17.08 0.96 -9.04
N ASN A 116 16.27 0.41 -9.95
CA ASN A 116 14.94 0.95 -10.20
C ASN A 116 14.07 0.85 -8.95
N VAL A 117 13.37 1.92 -8.60
CA VAL A 117 12.47 1.94 -7.46
C VAL A 117 11.02 2.07 -7.95
N LEU A 118 10.16 1.19 -7.46
CA LEU A 118 8.72 1.28 -7.61
C LEU A 118 8.07 1.57 -6.26
N VAL A 119 7.45 2.74 -6.14
CA VAL A 119 6.65 3.09 -4.96
C VAL A 119 5.18 2.86 -5.25
N ILE A 120 4.49 2.15 -4.36
CA ILE A 120 3.06 1.88 -4.43
C ILE A 120 2.37 2.61 -3.28
N ILE A 121 1.34 3.39 -3.60
CA ILE A 121 0.54 4.15 -2.62
C ILE A 121 -0.93 3.88 -2.94
N GLU A 122 -1.54 2.95 -2.22
CA GLU A 122 -2.93 2.55 -2.39
C GLU A 122 -3.73 2.84 -1.12
N GLY A 123 -4.91 3.44 -1.27
CA GLY A 123 -5.83 3.67 -0.15
C GLY A 123 -5.36 4.68 0.89
N LEU A 124 -4.42 5.59 0.57
CA LEU A 124 -3.82 6.52 1.52
C LEU A 124 -4.16 7.98 1.24
N THR A 125 -4.06 8.44 0.00
CA THR A 125 -4.05 9.88 -0.33
C THR A 125 -5.32 10.62 0.09
N MET A 126 -6.46 9.93 0.16
CA MET A 126 -7.74 10.50 0.58
C MET A 126 -7.77 10.87 2.07
N TYR A 127 -6.86 10.37 2.88
CA TYR A 127 -6.77 10.64 4.32
C TYR A 127 -5.74 11.70 4.68
N LEU A 128 -4.96 12.17 3.71
CA LEU A 128 -3.85 13.10 3.92
C LEU A 128 -4.23 14.52 3.49
N CYS A 129 -3.73 15.50 4.23
CA CYS A 129 -3.77 16.88 3.77
C CYS A 129 -2.70 17.14 2.69
N GLU A 130 -2.86 18.21 1.92
CA GLU A 130 -1.93 18.57 0.84
C GLU A 130 -0.47 18.67 1.33
N LYS A 131 -0.26 19.23 2.52
CA LYS A 131 1.09 19.37 3.11
C LYS A 131 1.75 17.99 3.30
N ASP A 132 1.00 17.01 3.79
CA ASP A 132 1.51 15.66 4.04
C ASP A 132 1.79 14.93 2.73
N ILE A 133 0.89 15.07 1.74
CA ILE A 133 1.12 14.54 0.39
C ILE A 133 2.41 15.12 -0.21
N ARG A 134 2.59 16.44 -0.15
CA ARG A 134 3.82 17.09 -0.65
C ARG A 134 5.07 16.60 0.08
N LYS A 135 4.99 16.45 1.41
CA LYS A 135 6.11 15.94 2.20
C LYS A 135 6.49 14.51 1.81
N MET A 136 5.50 13.63 1.68
CA MET A 136 5.71 12.24 1.27
C MET A 136 6.39 12.16 -0.11
N PHE A 137 5.88 12.87 -1.11
CA PHE A 137 6.48 12.90 -2.44
C PHE A 137 7.88 13.53 -2.44
N PHE A 138 8.11 14.57 -1.65
CA PHE A 138 9.44 15.16 -1.50
C PHE A 138 10.47 14.17 -0.92
N ILE A 139 10.08 13.37 0.08
CA ILE A 139 10.95 12.32 0.63
C ILE A 139 11.30 11.30 -0.46
N ILE A 140 10.32 10.85 -1.23
CA ILE A 140 10.53 9.87 -2.30
C ILE A 140 11.48 10.45 -3.37
N GLU A 141 11.20 11.64 -3.87
CA GLU A 141 11.96 12.31 -4.94
C GLU A 141 13.44 12.51 -4.56
N LYS A 142 13.70 12.97 -3.34
CA LYS A 142 15.08 13.25 -2.91
C LYS A 142 15.89 11.99 -2.58
N SER A 143 15.23 10.88 -2.32
CA SER A 143 15.89 9.67 -1.80
C SER A 143 16.30 8.69 -2.89
N PHE A 144 15.63 8.72 -4.05
CA PHE A 144 15.84 7.74 -5.12
C PHE A 144 16.10 8.43 -6.46
N GLN A 145 17.10 7.94 -7.21
CA GLN A 145 17.49 8.53 -8.49
C GLN A 145 16.48 8.23 -9.61
N GLU A 146 16.08 6.96 -9.72
CA GLU A 146 15.08 6.52 -10.68
C GLU A 146 13.91 5.89 -9.95
N VAL A 147 12.82 6.65 -9.82
CA VAL A 147 11.63 6.22 -9.09
C VAL A 147 10.37 6.33 -9.95
N THR A 148 9.60 5.26 -9.97
CA THR A 148 8.23 5.26 -10.51
C THR A 148 7.26 5.17 -9.35
N VAL A 149 6.23 6.01 -9.36
CA VAL A 149 5.19 6.00 -8.33
C VAL A 149 3.85 5.57 -8.94
N MET A 150 3.27 4.51 -8.41
CA MET A 150 1.89 4.11 -8.67
C MET A 150 1.03 4.54 -7.51
N VAL A 151 0.20 5.56 -7.71
CA VAL A 151 -0.62 6.17 -6.67
C VAL A 151 -2.09 6.11 -7.01
N GLU A 152 -2.91 5.69 -6.06
CA GLU A 152 -4.35 5.81 -6.15
C GLU A 152 -4.80 7.22 -5.73
N THR A 153 -5.66 7.79 -6.55
CA THR A 153 -6.31 9.07 -6.26
C THR A 153 -7.80 8.98 -6.51
N MET A 154 -8.59 9.74 -5.75
CA MET A 154 -10.02 9.84 -6.02
C MET A 154 -10.28 10.75 -7.22
N SER A 155 -11.18 10.33 -8.11
CA SER A 155 -11.61 11.18 -9.21
C SER A 155 -12.42 12.37 -8.68
N PRO A 156 -12.38 13.55 -9.35
CA PRO A 156 -13.20 14.69 -8.99
C PRO A 156 -14.70 14.39 -8.96
N PHE A 157 -15.15 13.44 -9.77
CA PHE A 157 -16.53 12.98 -9.78
C PHE A 157 -16.89 12.28 -8.46
N VAL A 158 -16.05 11.37 -7.97
CA VAL A 158 -16.26 10.67 -6.70
C VAL A 158 -16.25 11.67 -5.55
N VAL A 159 -15.25 12.54 -5.47
CA VAL A 159 -15.14 13.58 -4.43
C VAL A 159 -16.38 14.47 -4.38
N LYS A 160 -16.95 14.82 -5.53
CA LYS A 160 -18.14 15.69 -5.61
C LYS A 160 -19.44 15.00 -5.24
N HIS A 161 -19.58 13.70 -5.48
CA HIS A 161 -20.86 12.99 -5.37
C HIS A 161 -20.94 11.99 -4.22
N VAL A 162 -19.81 11.60 -3.64
CA VAL A 162 -19.77 10.74 -2.46
C VAL A 162 -19.74 11.62 -1.21
N LYS A 163 -20.76 11.47 -0.35
CA LYS A 163 -20.76 12.14 0.95
C LYS A 163 -19.67 11.54 1.82
N GLU A 164 -18.95 12.40 2.56
CA GLU A 164 -18.00 11.97 3.58
C GLU A 164 -18.65 10.91 4.48
N LYS A 165 -18.05 9.75 4.53
CA LYS A 165 -18.42 8.69 5.48
C LYS A 165 -17.31 8.60 6.52
N SER A 166 -17.66 8.74 7.80
CA SER A 166 -16.74 8.38 8.87
C SER A 166 -16.56 6.87 8.86
N ILE A 167 -15.32 6.42 8.95
CA ILE A 167 -15.04 5.01 9.19
C ILE A 167 -15.33 4.74 10.67
N GLU A 168 -16.32 3.90 10.94
CA GLU A 168 -16.77 3.55 12.30
C GLU A 168 -15.58 3.00 13.12
N GLY A 169 -15.28 3.64 14.24
CA GLY A 169 -14.15 3.25 15.10
C GLY A 169 -12.80 3.85 14.75
N SER A 170 -12.72 4.75 13.76
CA SER A 170 -11.52 5.51 13.43
C SER A 170 -11.81 7.01 13.36
N ASN A 171 -10.75 7.83 13.52
CA ASN A 171 -10.82 9.27 13.25
C ASN A 171 -10.63 9.62 11.76
N ALA A 172 -10.52 8.61 10.90
CA ALA A 172 -10.36 8.79 9.48
C ALA A 172 -11.70 9.19 8.82
N LYS A 173 -11.64 10.22 7.98
CA LYS A 173 -12.75 10.69 7.13
C LYS A 173 -12.23 10.78 5.71
N PHE A 174 -13.03 10.43 4.74
CA PHE A 174 -12.79 10.69 3.32
C PHE A 174 -14.03 11.22 2.63
#